data_c82876f79ce01de364e28f3dd5ceed4a
#
_entry.id   c82876f79ce01de364e28f3dd5ceed4a
#
_cell.length_a   1.000
_cell.length_b   1.000
_cell.length_c   1.000
_cell.angle_alpha   90.00
_cell.angle_beta   90.00
_cell.angle_gamma   90.00
#
_symmetry.space_group_name_H-M   'P 1'
#
loop_
_entity.id
_entity.type
_entity.pdbx_description
1 polymer ?
#
loop_
_entity_poly.entity_id
_entity_poly.type
_entity_poly.pdbx_seq_one_letter_code
_entity_poly.pdbx_strand_id
1 'polypeptide(L)'
;MMSDEQVKGIEMESFTLGTTICKFKLPLSIIDDINTAYDKAKENKNVAVLSGSTKLFGSLRPHNDSLAGKITNEFKVTDILSGDIKSVFNIHFIQYLHTIRKPWWHTNLQTAWINDMKANEYNPFHYHNSPQTDLGLSSVLMLKKPSTYGKEFSRADELTNGHLEFSGGQQDSLSMSQFKTDAQVGELYVFPYTLLHGVYPFNGTDEIRRTLSYNCNLYKPAVIKQIQDKQIKEADKNAKDEII
;
A
#
# COMPACT_ATOMS: atom_id res chain seq x y z
N MET A 1 21.17 38.23 12.81
CA MET A 1 21.20 36.97 12.08
C MET A 1 22.59 36.39 12.16
N MET A 2 22.72 35.14 12.53
CA MET A 2 24.02 34.44 12.49
C MET A 2 24.44 34.28 11.03
N SER A 3 25.75 34.41 10.73
CA SER A 3 26.25 34.16 9.36
C SER A 3 26.24 32.67 9.04
N ASP A 4 26.20 32.32 7.73
CA ASP A 4 26.23 30.92 7.27
C ASP A 4 27.48 30.16 7.76
N GLU A 5 28.60 30.86 8.05
CA GLU A 5 29.79 30.27 8.66
C GLU A 5 29.62 29.95 10.14
N GLN A 6 28.77 30.67 10.86
CA GLN A 6 28.49 30.41 12.28
C GLN A 6 27.53 29.20 12.45
N VAL A 7 26.81 28.82 11.41
CA VAL A 7 25.94 27.63 11.38
C VAL A 7 26.69 26.37 10.92
N LYS A 8 27.84 26.53 10.23
CA LYS A 8 28.73 25.41 9.89
C LYS A 8 29.41 24.88 11.15
N GLY A 9 29.06 23.68 11.52
CA GLY A 9 29.60 22.99 12.70
C GLY A 9 28.58 22.76 13.81
N ILE A 10 27.33 23.19 13.62
CA ILE A 10 26.22 22.78 14.51
C ILE A 10 25.81 21.37 14.10
N GLU A 11 26.10 20.39 14.94
CA GLU A 11 25.57 19.05 14.79
C GLU A 11 24.11 19.06 15.24
N MET A 12 23.22 18.58 14.36
CA MET A 12 21.79 18.45 14.64
C MET A 12 21.39 16.98 14.55
N GLU A 13 20.80 16.46 15.59
CA GLU A 13 20.13 15.17 15.59
C GLU A 13 18.63 15.42 15.78
N SER A 14 17.81 14.82 14.92
CA SER A 14 16.35 14.94 14.99
C SER A 14 15.72 13.56 15.22
N PHE A 15 14.71 13.53 16.07
CA PHE A 15 13.93 12.32 16.34
C PHE A 15 12.47 12.58 15.95
N THR A 16 11.95 11.75 15.05
CA THR A 16 10.53 11.79 14.66
C THR A 16 9.78 10.70 15.42
N LEU A 17 8.77 11.10 16.17
CA LEU A 17 7.86 10.21 16.86
C LEU A 17 6.59 10.06 16.01
N GLY A 18 6.18 8.82 15.72
CA GLY A 18 4.95 8.57 14.98
C GLY A 18 5.07 7.46 13.95
N THR A 19 4.12 7.46 13.00
CA THR A 19 4.03 6.45 11.95
C THR A 19 5.09 6.69 10.87
N THR A 20 5.80 5.64 10.50
CA THR A 20 6.80 5.67 9.42
C THR A 20 6.16 5.26 8.11
N ILE A 21 6.46 5.98 7.03
CA ILE A 21 6.23 5.58 5.64
C ILE A 21 7.61 5.46 4.99
N CYS A 22 7.89 4.32 4.33
CA CYS A 22 9.10 4.17 3.54
C CYS A 22 8.76 4.27 2.05
N LYS A 23 9.54 5.06 1.32
CA LYS A 23 9.45 5.15 -0.14
C LYS A 23 10.68 4.52 -0.78
N PHE A 24 10.47 3.63 -1.73
CA PHE A 24 11.49 2.97 -2.52
C PHE A 24 11.30 3.29 -4.01
N LYS A 25 12.36 3.13 -4.81
CA LYS A 25 12.28 3.25 -6.27
C LYS A 25 12.65 1.91 -6.89
N LEU A 26 11.69 1.27 -7.56
CA LEU A 26 11.91 0.01 -8.27
C LEU A 26 12.37 0.24 -9.71
N PRO A 27 13.16 -0.69 -10.28
CA PRO A 27 13.52 -0.69 -11.69
C PRO A 27 12.29 -0.76 -12.60
N LEU A 28 12.33 -0.06 -13.74
CA LEU A 28 11.24 -0.07 -14.71
C LEU A 28 10.98 -1.45 -15.31
N SER A 29 11.99 -2.32 -15.41
CA SER A 29 11.80 -3.70 -15.86
C SER A 29 10.81 -4.48 -15.00
N ILE A 30 10.84 -4.30 -13.68
CA ILE A 30 9.85 -4.91 -12.76
C ILE A 30 8.45 -4.36 -13.02
N ILE A 31 8.34 -3.07 -13.29
CA ILE A 31 7.06 -2.42 -13.61
C ILE A 31 6.48 -2.97 -14.91
N ASP A 32 7.32 -3.15 -15.93
CA ASP A 32 6.94 -3.70 -17.23
C ASP A 32 6.50 -5.17 -17.11
N ASP A 33 7.21 -5.99 -16.32
CA ASP A 33 6.85 -7.38 -16.04
C ASP A 33 5.48 -7.48 -15.37
N ILE A 34 5.23 -6.65 -14.36
CA ILE A 34 3.93 -6.62 -13.66
C ILE A 34 2.81 -6.19 -14.60
N ASN A 35 3.01 -5.11 -15.37
CA ASN A 35 2.02 -4.62 -16.31
C ASN A 35 1.71 -5.69 -17.38
N THR A 36 2.73 -6.33 -17.93
CA THR A 36 2.58 -7.37 -18.96
C THR A 36 1.81 -8.58 -18.42
N ALA A 37 2.15 -9.07 -17.23
CA ALA A 37 1.46 -10.19 -16.60
C ALA A 37 -0.02 -9.88 -16.34
N TYR A 38 -0.30 -8.67 -15.83
CA TYR A 38 -1.66 -8.23 -15.55
C TYR A 38 -2.49 -8.02 -16.81
N ASP A 39 -1.96 -7.31 -17.82
CA ASP A 39 -2.68 -7.03 -19.06
C ASP A 39 -3.03 -8.35 -19.78
N LYS A 40 -2.08 -9.32 -19.85
CA LYS A 40 -2.32 -10.67 -20.37
C LYS A 40 -3.40 -11.44 -19.59
N ALA A 41 -3.37 -11.37 -18.25
CA ALA A 41 -4.35 -12.04 -17.42
C ALA A 41 -5.74 -11.42 -17.59
N LYS A 42 -5.83 -10.12 -17.78
CA LYS A 42 -7.08 -9.37 -18.01
C LYS A 42 -7.69 -9.72 -19.37
N GLU A 43 -6.89 -9.81 -20.43
CA GLU A 43 -7.32 -10.27 -21.76
C GLU A 43 -7.91 -11.67 -21.71
N ASN A 44 -7.28 -12.58 -20.96
CA ASN A 44 -7.74 -13.97 -20.78
C ASN A 44 -8.88 -14.12 -19.77
N LYS A 45 -9.43 -13.03 -19.22
CA LYS A 45 -10.48 -13.03 -18.18
C LYS A 45 -10.10 -13.80 -16.90
N ASN A 46 -8.80 -13.93 -16.63
CA ASN A 46 -8.27 -14.65 -15.46
C ASN A 46 -8.08 -13.77 -14.22
N VAL A 47 -8.62 -12.56 -14.22
CA VAL A 47 -8.54 -11.62 -13.11
C VAL A 47 -9.94 -11.33 -12.61
N ALA A 48 -10.19 -11.66 -11.35
CA ALA A 48 -11.46 -11.35 -10.68
C ALA A 48 -11.41 -10.00 -9.97
N VAL A 49 -12.54 -9.29 -10.00
CA VAL A 49 -12.73 -8.12 -9.13
C VAL A 49 -12.79 -8.60 -7.69
N LEU A 50 -12.01 -7.98 -6.80
CA LEU A 50 -12.09 -8.24 -5.37
C LEU A 50 -13.48 -7.89 -4.86
N SER A 51 -14.16 -8.88 -4.32
CA SER A 51 -15.54 -8.74 -3.82
C SER A 51 -15.71 -7.78 -2.64
N GLY A 52 -14.61 -7.27 -2.10
CA GLY A 52 -14.56 -6.32 -0.98
C GLY A 52 -14.52 -4.85 -1.38
N SER A 53 -14.11 -4.52 -2.61
CA SER A 53 -13.96 -3.12 -3.04
C SER A 53 -15.28 -2.34 -3.03
N THR A 54 -16.40 -3.02 -3.21
CA THR A 54 -17.75 -2.44 -3.12
C THR A 54 -18.40 -2.58 -1.74
N LYS A 55 -17.81 -3.35 -0.81
CA LYS A 55 -18.38 -3.64 0.52
C LYS A 55 -17.72 -2.89 1.67
N LEU A 56 -16.54 -2.29 1.47
CA LEU A 56 -15.80 -1.59 2.54
C LEU A 56 -16.52 -0.34 3.05
N PHE A 57 -17.44 0.21 2.27
CA PHE A 57 -18.26 1.32 2.69
C PHE A 57 -19.71 0.99 2.37
N GLY A 58 -20.50 0.65 3.39
CA GLY A 58 -21.91 0.38 3.26
C GLY A 58 -22.56 1.39 2.32
N SER A 59 -23.16 0.88 1.25
CA SER A 59 -23.96 1.54 0.22
C SER A 59 -23.95 3.09 0.28
N LEU A 60 -22.85 3.70 -0.12
CA LEU A 60 -22.92 5.04 -0.67
C LEU A 60 -23.62 4.87 -2.01
N ARG A 61 -24.96 4.97 -1.98
CA ARG A 61 -25.74 5.11 -3.21
C ARG A 61 -25.16 6.31 -3.94
N PRO A 62 -24.94 6.22 -5.26
CA PRO A 62 -24.57 7.40 -6.04
C PRO A 62 -25.66 8.45 -5.81
N HIS A 63 -25.33 9.48 -5.04
CA HIS A 63 -26.13 10.68 -5.02
C HIS A 63 -25.87 11.38 -6.35
N ASN A 64 -26.93 11.45 -7.15
CA ASN A 64 -27.12 12.29 -8.32
C ASN A 64 -25.92 13.11 -8.82
N ASP A 65 -25.33 12.58 -9.86
CA ASP A 65 -25.11 13.18 -11.19
C ASP A 65 -24.24 14.39 -11.39
N SER A 66 -23.40 14.89 -10.51
CA SER A 66 -22.49 15.88 -11.05
C SER A 66 -21.09 16.01 -10.48
N LEU A 67 -20.79 15.41 -9.33
CA LEU A 67 -19.46 15.60 -8.71
C LEU A 67 -18.95 14.40 -7.88
N ALA A 68 -19.72 13.34 -7.72
CA ALA A 68 -19.25 12.17 -6.98
C ALA A 68 -18.40 11.31 -7.91
N GLY A 69 -17.09 11.33 -7.73
CA GLY A 69 -16.20 10.39 -8.37
C GLY A 69 -16.65 8.94 -8.09
N LYS A 70 -16.45 8.06 -9.05
CA LYS A 70 -16.74 6.64 -8.87
C LYS A 70 -15.63 5.98 -8.08
N ILE A 71 -15.99 5.05 -7.19
CA ILE A 71 -14.99 4.22 -6.50
C ILE A 71 -14.34 3.30 -7.53
N THR A 72 -13.01 3.24 -7.53
CA THR A 72 -12.26 2.39 -8.45
C THR A 72 -12.43 0.91 -8.12
N ASN A 73 -12.33 0.05 -9.13
CA ASN A 73 -12.33 -1.40 -8.95
C ASN A 73 -10.92 -1.92 -8.61
N GLU A 74 -10.89 -2.90 -7.72
CA GLU A 74 -9.69 -3.63 -7.33
C GLU A 74 -9.68 -5.02 -7.96
N PHE A 75 -8.59 -5.38 -8.63
CA PHE A 75 -8.42 -6.65 -9.32
C PHE A 75 -7.39 -7.51 -8.60
N LYS A 76 -7.82 -8.65 -8.04
CA LYS A 76 -6.91 -9.58 -7.36
C LYS A 76 -5.86 -10.12 -8.33
N VAL A 77 -4.58 -10.00 -7.94
CA VAL A 77 -3.44 -10.43 -8.78
C VAL A 77 -2.45 -11.33 -8.05
N THR A 78 -2.71 -11.71 -6.82
CA THR A 78 -1.81 -12.52 -5.99
C THR A 78 -1.30 -13.77 -6.71
N ASP A 79 -2.17 -14.42 -7.47
CA ASP A 79 -1.89 -15.71 -8.12
C ASP A 79 -1.17 -15.57 -9.45
N ILE A 80 -1.19 -14.38 -10.07
CA ILE A 80 -0.51 -14.11 -11.35
C ILE A 80 0.88 -13.48 -11.18
N LEU A 81 1.20 -12.97 -9.99
CA LEU A 81 2.53 -12.45 -9.71
C LEU A 81 3.54 -13.59 -9.59
N SER A 82 4.68 -13.47 -10.28
CA SER A 82 5.79 -14.42 -10.19
C SER A 82 6.40 -14.47 -8.78
N GLY A 83 7.14 -15.54 -8.50
CA GLY A 83 7.90 -15.67 -7.25
C GLY A 83 8.91 -14.55 -7.06
N ASP A 84 9.55 -14.11 -8.13
CA ASP A 84 10.54 -13.02 -8.10
C ASP A 84 9.88 -11.69 -7.72
N ILE A 85 8.72 -11.35 -8.30
CA ILE A 85 7.97 -10.15 -7.93
C ILE A 85 7.53 -10.21 -6.46
N LYS A 86 7.03 -11.35 -5.99
CA LYS A 86 6.68 -11.55 -4.58
C LYS A 86 7.88 -11.36 -3.66
N SER A 87 9.05 -11.85 -4.06
CA SER A 87 10.31 -11.69 -3.33
C SER A 87 10.73 -10.23 -3.24
N VAL A 88 10.58 -9.46 -4.33
CA VAL A 88 10.85 -8.01 -4.33
C VAL A 88 10.00 -7.30 -3.28
N PHE A 89 8.70 -7.55 -3.22
CA PHE A 89 7.85 -6.96 -2.18
C PHE A 89 8.27 -7.39 -0.78
N ASN A 90 8.55 -8.68 -0.58
CA ASN A 90 8.96 -9.20 0.72
C ASN A 90 10.26 -8.54 1.23
N ILE A 91 11.24 -8.33 0.34
CA ILE A 91 12.49 -7.63 0.66
C ILE A 91 12.20 -6.21 1.17
N HIS A 92 11.29 -5.46 0.52
CA HIS A 92 10.97 -4.09 0.92
C HIS A 92 10.16 -4.04 2.24
N PHE A 93 9.32 -5.03 2.52
CA PHE A 93 8.70 -5.16 3.85
C PHE A 93 9.74 -5.46 4.94
N ILE A 94 10.72 -6.31 4.66
CA ILE A 94 11.85 -6.56 5.58
C ILE A 94 12.67 -5.28 5.78
N GLN A 95 12.97 -4.52 4.72
CA GLN A 95 13.69 -3.25 4.82
C GLN A 95 12.92 -2.22 5.66
N TYR A 96 11.59 -2.17 5.53
CA TYR A 96 10.74 -1.37 6.40
C TYR A 96 10.92 -1.76 7.87
N LEU A 97 10.92 -3.07 8.19
CA LEU A 97 11.11 -3.57 9.55
C LEU A 97 12.50 -3.20 10.10
N HIS A 98 13.53 -3.23 9.27
CA HIS A 98 14.87 -2.74 9.66
C HIS A 98 14.83 -1.24 10.01
N THR A 99 14.16 -0.43 9.19
CA THR A 99 14.04 1.02 9.41
C THR A 99 13.38 1.34 10.75
N ILE A 100 12.32 0.62 11.12
CA ILE A 100 11.64 0.80 12.40
C ILE A 100 12.26 -0.01 13.55
N ARG A 101 13.46 -0.55 13.37
CA ARG A 101 14.23 -1.32 14.35
C ARG A 101 13.48 -2.56 14.89
N LYS A 102 12.80 -3.29 13.99
CA LYS A 102 12.10 -4.56 14.26
C LYS A 102 12.50 -5.68 13.29
N PRO A 103 13.81 -5.86 12.97
CA PRO A 103 14.25 -6.80 11.93
C PRO A 103 13.97 -8.26 12.23
N TRP A 104 13.65 -8.59 13.47
CA TRP A 104 13.33 -9.96 13.93
C TRP A 104 11.84 -10.32 13.79
N TRP A 105 10.99 -9.43 13.31
CA TRP A 105 9.60 -9.78 13.02
C TRP A 105 9.50 -10.52 11.70
N HIS A 106 8.55 -11.45 11.60
CA HIS A 106 8.34 -12.28 10.43
C HIS A 106 7.30 -11.67 9.53
N THR A 107 7.59 -11.68 8.24
CA THR A 107 6.69 -11.23 7.17
C THR A 107 5.91 -12.41 6.60
N ASN A 108 4.63 -12.21 6.30
CA ASN A 108 3.79 -13.18 5.61
C ASN A 108 2.93 -12.45 4.57
N LEU A 109 3.29 -12.57 3.30
CA LEU A 109 2.59 -11.95 2.19
C LEU A 109 1.15 -12.44 2.10
N GLN A 110 0.22 -11.53 1.91
CA GLN A 110 -1.21 -11.79 1.87
C GLN A 110 -1.76 -11.59 0.45
N THR A 111 -2.74 -10.73 0.31
CA THR A 111 -3.38 -10.42 -0.96
C THR A 111 -2.67 -9.27 -1.67
N ALA A 112 -2.50 -9.42 -2.98
CA ALA A 112 -2.09 -8.37 -3.89
C ALA A 112 -3.22 -8.04 -4.85
N TRP A 113 -3.40 -6.74 -5.15
CA TRP A 113 -4.41 -6.28 -6.09
C TRP A 113 -3.93 -5.07 -6.89
N ILE A 114 -4.50 -4.91 -8.09
CA ILE A 114 -4.26 -3.76 -8.95
C ILE A 114 -5.52 -2.88 -8.98
N ASN A 115 -5.30 -1.59 -8.87
CA ASN A 115 -6.28 -0.55 -9.13
C ASN A 115 -6.01 0.07 -10.50
N ASP A 116 -6.96 -0.09 -11.44
CA ASP A 116 -7.01 0.65 -12.69
C ASP A 116 -8.01 1.81 -12.52
N MET A 117 -7.53 2.93 -12.06
CA MET A 117 -8.33 4.11 -11.76
C MET A 117 -8.46 5.00 -13.01
N LYS A 118 -9.68 5.32 -13.39
CA LYS A 118 -10.03 6.20 -14.52
C LYS A 118 -10.34 7.61 -14.02
N ALA A 119 -10.45 8.55 -14.95
CA ALA A 119 -10.93 9.88 -14.65
C ALA A 119 -12.28 9.84 -13.89
N ASN A 120 -12.41 10.71 -12.90
CA ASN A 120 -13.55 10.81 -11.97
C ASN A 120 -13.75 9.59 -11.04
N GLU A 121 -12.83 8.64 -11.03
CA GLU A 121 -12.77 7.61 -10.00
C GLU A 121 -11.84 8.04 -8.87
N TYR A 122 -12.04 7.48 -7.68
CA TYR A 122 -11.21 7.74 -6.51
C TYR A 122 -11.09 6.48 -5.65
N ASN A 123 -10.07 6.44 -4.79
CA ASN A 123 -9.99 5.42 -3.75
C ASN A 123 -10.22 6.13 -2.41
N PRO A 124 -11.36 5.89 -1.73
CA PRO A 124 -11.68 6.59 -0.50
C PRO A 124 -10.65 6.34 0.59
N PHE A 125 -10.58 7.23 1.57
CA PHE A 125 -9.76 7.03 2.76
C PHE A 125 -10.15 5.75 3.48
N HIS A 126 -9.20 4.87 3.68
CA HIS A 126 -9.37 3.57 4.33
C HIS A 126 -8.09 3.15 5.04
N TYR A 127 -8.18 2.07 5.80
CA TYR A 127 -7.06 1.36 6.40
C TYR A 127 -7.21 -0.13 6.15
N HIS A 128 -6.15 -0.90 6.40
CA HIS A 128 -6.18 -2.36 6.25
C HIS A 128 -6.23 -3.05 7.60
N ASN A 129 -6.71 -4.29 7.58
CA ASN A 129 -6.68 -5.22 8.70
C ASN A 129 -6.56 -6.65 8.16
N SER A 130 -6.32 -7.59 9.04
CA SER A 130 -6.32 -9.02 8.71
C SER A 130 -7.05 -9.79 9.82
N PRO A 131 -7.83 -10.83 9.48
CA PRO A 131 -8.45 -11.69 10.49
C PRO A 131 -7.44 -12.44 11.35
N GLN A 132 -6.19 -12.58 10.89
CA GLN A 132 -5.13 -13.32 11.57
C GLN A 132 -4.29 -12.47 12.52
N THR A 133 -4.20 -11.16 12.27
CA THR A 133 -3.38 -10.24 13.07
C THR A 133 -3.72 -8.78 12.79
N ASP A 134 -3.67 -7.95 13.83
CA ASP A 134 -3.77 -6.50 13.70
C ASP A 134 -2.44 -5.85 13.27
N LEU A 135 -1.36 -6.64 13.23
CA LEU A 135 -0.04 -6.18 12.84
C LEU A 135 0.21 -6.50 11.37
N GLY A 136 0.41 -5.47 10.57
CA GLY A 136 0.71 -5.66 9.16
C GLY A 136 1.20 -4.39 8.48
N LEU A 137 1.72 -4.59 7.28
CA LEU A 137 2.14 -3.56 6.36
C LEU A 137 1.32 -3.67 5.08
N SER A 138 0.98 -2.53 4.53
CA SER A 138 0.48 -2.40 3.16
C SER A 138 1.49 -1.68 2.30
N SER A 139 1.32 -1.79 1.01
CA SER A 139 2.15 -1.07 0.04
C SER A 139 1.33 -0.60 -1.14
N VAL A 140 1.81 0.49 -1.78
CA VAL A 140 1.28 1.01 -3.05
C VAL A 140 2.45 1.26 -3.98
N LEU A 141 2.47 0.57 -5.11
CA LEU A 141 3.44 0.73 -6.20
C LEU A 141 2.77 1.39 -7.40
N MET A 142 3.30 2.52 -7.87
CA MET A 142 2.82 3.17 -9.08
C MET A 142 3.32 2.45 -10.33
N LEU A 143 2.38 1.91 -11.12
CA LEU A 143 2.66 1.16 -12.36
C LEU A 143 2.44 1.97 -13.64
N LYS A 144 1.36 2.78 -13.67
CA LYS A 144 1.07 3.71 -14.78
C LYS A 144 0.56 5.03 -14.21
N LYS A 145 1.05 6.11 -14.75
CA LYS A 145 0.64 7.46 -14.39
C LYS A 145 0.12 8.18 -15.64
N PRO A 146 -1.06 8.82 -15.61
CA PRO A 146 -1.52 9.66 -16.71
C PRO A 146 -0.55 10.80 -17.00
N SER A 147 -0.47 11.21 -18.23
CA SER A 147 0.32 12.37 -18.67
C SER A 147 -0.16 13.68 -18.05
N THR A 148 -1.45 13.73 -17.68
CA THR A 148 -2.08 14.83 -16.96
C THR A 148 -3.13 14.32 -15.99
N TYR A 149 -3.33 15.02 -14.89
CA TYR A 149 -4.45 14.82 -13.98
C TYR A 149 -5.59 15.82 -14.20
N GLY A 150 -5.49 16.62 -15.29
CA GLY A 150 -6.54 17.55 -15.71
C GLY A 150 -6.63 18.80 -14.84
N LYS A 151 -7.83 19.42 -14.86
CA LYS A 151 -8.08 20.63 -14.08
C LYS A 151 -8.28 20.26 -12.62
N GLU A 152 -7.55 20.95 -11.73
CA GLU A 152 -7.61 20.71 -10.29
C GLU A 152 -9.03 20.87 -9.74
N PHE A 153 -9.48 19.91 -8.90
CA PHE A 153 -10.77 19.96 -8.23
C PHE A 153 -10.77 20.85 -7.00
N SER A 154 -9.60 20.93 -6.33
CA SER A 154 -9.45 21.78 -5.16
C SER A 154 -8.99 23.19 -5.55
N ARG A 155 -8.31 23.88 -4.65
CA ARG A 155 -7.75 25.21 -4.93
C ARG A 155 -6.60 25.12 -5.92
N ALA A 156 -6.44 26.12 -6.76
CA ALA A 156 -5.38 26.16 -7.77
C ALA A 156 -3.95 26.12 -7.19
N ASP A 157 -3.81 26.50 -5.94
CA ASP A 157 -2.55 26.50 -5.19
C ASP A 157 -2.28 25.19 -4.41
N GLU A 158 -3.25 24.26 -4.40
CA GLU A 158 -3.13 22.97 -3.71
C GLU A 158 -3.47 21.82 -4.67
N LEU A 159 -2.42 21.25 -5.29
CA LEU A 159 -2.59 20.12 -6.21
C LEU A 159 -2.97 18.86 -5.43
N THR A 160 -4.08 18.23 -5.84
CA THR A 160 -4.62 17.03 -5.23
C THR A 160 -4.97 15.94 -6.23
N ASN A 161 -5.31 16.31 -7.44
CA ASN A 161 -5.78 15.37 -8.46
C ASN A 161 -4.84 14.18 -8.64
N GLY A 162 -5.38 12.95 -8.51
CA GLY A 162 -4.63 11.71 -8.66
C GLY A 162 -3.58 11.43 -7.57
N HIS A 163 -3.42 12.34 -6.60
CA HIS A 163 -2.44 12.18 -5.52
C HIS A 163 -2.84 11.09 -4.54
N LEU A 164 -1.84 10.39 -4.04
CA LEU A 164 -1.95 9.50 -2.89
C LEU A 164 -1.76 10.34 -1.63
N GLU A 165 -2.68 10.21 -0.69
CA GLU A 165 -2.58 10.89 0.61
C GLU A 165 -2.62 9.88 1.74
N PHE A 166 -1.79 10.15 2.74
CA PHE A 166 -1.74 9.45 4.01
C PHE A 166 -2.14 10.42 5.12
N SER A 167 -2.96 9.94 6.07
CA SER A 167 -3.38 10.73 7.22
C SER A 167 -3.22 9.91 8.49
N GLY A 168 -2.52 10.44 9.47
CA GLY A 168 -2.30 9.77 10.73
C GLY A 168 -1.49 10.62 11.71
N GLY A 169 -1.55 10.22 12.99
CA GLY A 169 -0.90 10.96 14.06
C GLY A 169 -1.78 12.08 14.63
N GLN A 170 -1.25 12.74 15.65
CA GLN A 170 -1.90 13.89 16.26
C GLN A 170 -1.58 15.14 15.44
N GLN A 171 -2.60 15.88 15.07
CA GLN A 171 -2.42 17.16 14.39
C GLN A 171 -2.08 18.24 15.40
N ASP A 172 -0.93 18.88 15.21
CA ASP A 172 -0.55 20.12 15.88
C ASP A 172 0.27 21.02 14.94
N SER A 173 0.60 22.23 15.41
CA SER A 173 1.27 23.23 14.58
C SER A 173 2.71 22.87 14.19
N LEU A 174 3.31 21.88 14.85
CA LEU A 174 4.72 21.49 14.68
C LEU A 174 4.85 20.01 14.25
N SER A 175 3.73 19.30 13.97
CA SER A 175 3.75 17.92 13.53
C SER A 175 3.14 17.74 12.13
N MET A 176 3.67 16.79 11.40
CA MET A 176 3.09 16.37 10.12
C MET A 176 2.06 15.27 10.37
N SER A 177 0.77 15.58 10.23
CA SER A 177 -0.34 14.62 10.35
C SER A 177 -0.86 14.13 9.02
N GLN A 178 -0.47 14.77 7.92
CA GLN A 178 -0.84 14.41 6.54
C GLN A 178 0.39 14.43 5.65
N PHE A 179 0.47 13.46 4.75
CA PHE A 179 1.49 13.40 3.71
C PHE A 179 0.82 13.11 2.37
N LYS A 180 0.91 14.04 1.45
CA LYS A 180 0.34 13.94 0.10
C LYS A 180 1.46 13.87 -0.92
N THR A 181 1.31 13.02 -1.93
CA THR A 181 2.35 12.80 -2.94
C THR A 181 1.78 12.53 -4.32
N ASP A 182 2.38 13.16 -5.33
CA ASP A 182 2.23 12.80 -6.73
C ASP A 182 3.20 11.63 -7.05
N ALA A 183 2.76 10.42 -6.75
CA ALA A 183 3.58 9.23 -6.91
C ALA A 183 4.01 9.02 -8.37
N GLN A 184 5.31 8.78 -8.60
CA GLN A 184 5.88 8.53 -9.92
C GLN A 184 5.96 7.03 -10.22
N VAL A 185 5.90 6.66 -11.51
CA VAL A 185 6.03 5.25 -11.94
C VAL A 185 7.30 4.62 -11.36
N GLY A 186 7.16 3.46 -10.72
CA GLY A 186 8.21 2.74 -10.02
C GLY A 186 8.39 3.16 -8.55
N GLU A 187 7.68 4.18 -8.05
CA GLU A 187 7.69 4.49 -6.61
C GLU A 187 6.80 3.51 -5.84
N LEU A 188 7.39 2.87 -4.85
CA LEU A 188 6.75 1.95 -3.90
C LEU A 188 6.71 2.61 -2.52
N TYR A 189 5.53 2.78 -1.99
CA TYR A 189 5.30 3.25 -0.62
C TYR A 189 4.92 2.06 0.25
N VAL A 190 5.59 1.91 1.41
CA VAL A 190 5.32 0.86 2.41
C VAL A 190 4.95 1.54 3.73
N PHE A 191 3.86 1.10 4.35
CA PHE A 191 3.29 1.73 5.54
C PHE A 191 2.47 0.73 6.38
N PRO A 192 2.18 1.02 7.67
CA PRO A 192 1.37 0.15 8.52
C PRO A 192 -0.08 0.02 8.04
N TYR A 193 -0.71 -1.12 8.31
CA TYR A 193 -2.13 -1.37 8.03
C TYR A 193 -3.05 -0.28 8.57
N THR A 194 -2.76 0.21 9.77
CA THR A 194 -3.62 1.18 10.48
C THR A 194 -3.53 2.60 9.95
N LEU A 195 -2.60 2.88 9.04
CA LEU A 195 -2.45 4.22 8.48
C LEU A 195 -3.55 4.50 7.45
N LEU A 196 -4.38 5.51 7.73
CA LEU A 196 -5.39 5.98 6.79
C LEU A 196 -4.74 6.52 5.53
N HIS A 197 -5.25 6.08 4.38
CA HIS A 197 -4.77 6.55 3.09
C HIS A 197 -5.88 6.49 2.04
N GLY A 198 -5.73 7.30 1.01
CA GLY A 198 -6.68 7.39 -0.09
C GLY A 198 -6.07 8.01 -1.33
N VAL A 199 -6.80 7.99 -2.44
CA VAL A 199 -6.38 8.60 -3.71
C VAL A 199 -7.46 9.51 -4.21
N TYR A 200 -7.09 10.76 -4.47
CA TYR A 200 -7.98 11.77 -5.04
C TYR A 200 -8.36 11.44 -6.48
N PRO A 201 -9.57 11.81 -6.91
CA PRO A 201 -9.96 11.70 -8.31
C PRO A 201 -9.09 12.62 -9.18
N PHE A 202 -9.11 12.38 -10.47
CA PHE A 202 -8.54 13.23 -11.50
C PHE A 202 -9.50 13.33 -12.71
N ASN A 203 -9.22 14.19 -13.66
CA ASN A 203 -10.10 14.42 -14.82
C ASN A 203 -9.31 14.76 -16.09
N GLY A 204 -10.01 15.03 -17.19
CA GLY A 204 -9.42 15.62 -18.40
C GLY A 204 -8.54 14.66 -19.22
N THR A 205 -8.60 13.36 -18.98
CA THR A 205 -7.88 12.35 -19.75
C THR A 205 -8.61 11.00 -19.72
N ASP A 206 -8.40 10.19 -20.75
CA ASP A 206 -8.85 8.78 -20.81
C ASP A 206 -7.76 7.81 -20.36
N GLU A 207 -6.57 8.31 -20.02
CA GLU A 207 -5.47 7.49 -19.52
C GLU A 207 -5.77 6.94 -18.13
N ILE A 208 -5.19 5.77 -17.83
CA ILE A 208 -5.41 5.05 -16.59
C ILE A 208 -4.27 5.33 -15.61
N ARG A 209 -4.62 5.67 -14.36
CA ARG A 209 -3.72 5.60 -13.23
C ARG A 209 -3.76 4.18 -12.65
N ARG A 210 -2.64 3.45 -12.78
CA ARG A 210 -2.54 2.07 -12.30
C ARG A 210 -1.61 1.97 -11.11
N THR A 211 -2.07 1.31 -10.05
CA THR A 211 -1.23 0.95 -8.90
C THR A 211 -1.38 -0.52 -8.56
N LEU A 212 -0.32 -1.11 -7.99
CA LEU A 212 -0.35 -2.42 -7.35
C LEU A 212 -0.21 -2.22 -5.84
N SER A 213 -1.12 -2.80 -5.08
CA SER A 213 -1.05 -2.87 -3.63
C SER A 213 -0.79 -4.30 -3.19
N TYR A 214 0.00 -4.48 -2.15
CA TYR A 214 0.28 -5.77 -1.54
C TYR A 214 0.25 -5.66 -0.03
N ASN A 215 -0.50 -6.53 0.62
CA ASN A 215 -0.59 -6.65 2.06
C ASN A 215 0.37 -7.71 2.62
N CYS A 216 0.91 -7.44 3.80
CA CYS A 216 1.84 -8.33 4.50
C CYS A 216 1.50 -8.37 5.99
N ASN A 217 1.11 -9.54 6.50
CA ASN A 217 0.95 -9.75 7.93
C ASN A 217 2.31 -9.83 8.61
N LEU A 218 2.38 -9.31 9.83
CA LEU A 218 3.57 -9.34 10.65
C LEU A 218 3.35 -10.18 11.91
N TYR A 219 4.34 -10.99 12.24
CA TYR A 219 4.31 -11.82 13.43
C TYR A 219 5.54 -11.59 14.29
N LYS A 220 5.32 -11.40 15.59
CA LYS A 220 6.40 -11.38 16.58
C LYS A 220 7.02 -12.77 16.72
N PRO A 221 8.33 -12.90 17.03
CA PRO A 221 8.99 -14.21 17.18
C PRO A 221 8.27 -15.15 18.15
N ALA A 222 7.75 -14.62 19.26
CA ALA A 222 7.01 -15.40 20.24
C ALA A 222 5.75 -16.07 19.65
N VAL A 223 5.05 -15.39 18.73
CA VAL A 223 3.87 -15.95 18.05
C VAL A 223 4.25 -17.07 17.09
N ILE A 224 5.34 -16.88 16.34
CA ILE A 224 5.86 -17.93 15.44
C ILE A 224 6.23 -19.17 16.23
N LYS A 225 6.93 -19.01 17.36
CA LYS A 225 7.26 -20.14 18.23
C LYS A 225 6.02 -20.89 18.71
N GLN A 226 4.98 -20.18 19.15
CA GLN A 226 3.71 -20.80 19.57
C GLN A 226 3.04 -21.60 18.44
N ILE A 227 3.05 -21.08 17.20
CA ILE A 227 2.50 -21.78 16.03
C ILE A 227 3.29 -23.06 15.76
N GLN A 228 4.63 -23.01 15.78
CA GLN A 228 5.51 -24.16 15.57
C GLN A 228 5.30 -25.23 16.64
N ASP A 229 5.28 -24.83 17.92
CA ASP A 229 5.04 -25.73 19.04
C ASP A 229 3.68 -26.44 18.96
N LYS A 230 2.65 -25.73 18.46
CA LYS A 230 1.32 -26.31 18.23
C LYS A 230 1.34 -27.33 17.09
N GLN A 231 1.97 -27.00 15.96
CA GLN A 231 2.08 -27.90 14.81
C GLN A 231 2.83 -29.19 15.17
N ILE A 232 3.92 -29.11 15.95
CA ILE A 232 4.66 -30.30 16.44
C ILE A 232 3.75 -31.18 17.29
N LYS A 233 3.01 -30.60 18.23
CA LYS A 233 2.08 -31.37 19.10
C LYS A 233 0.96 -32.03 18.31
N GLU A 234 0.42 -31.36 17.28
CA GLU A 234 -0.60 -31.95 16.42
C GLU A 234 -0.04 -33.10 15.55
N ALA A 235 1.17 -32.94 15.01
CA ALA A 235 1.85 -34.00 14.27
C ALA A 235 2.12 -35.23 15.14
N ASP A 236 2.62 -35.03 16.36
CA ASP A 236 2.88 -36.12 17.34
C ASP A 236 1.59 -36.85 17.76
N LYS A 237 0.48 -36.13 17.85
CA LYS A 237 -0.83 -36.72 18.13
C LYS A 237 -1.32 -37.59 16.96
N ASN A 238 -1.28 -37.08 15.76
CA ASN A 238 -1.73 -37.81 14.57
C ASN A 238 -0.89 -39.08 14.33
N ALA A 239 0.44 -38.99 14.53
CA ALA A 239 1.31 -40.16 14.43
C ALA A 239 1.00 -41.27 15.49
N LYS A 240 0.48 -40.90 16.67
CA LYS A 240 0.04 -41.87 17.69
C LYS A 240 -1.31 -42.48 17.36
N ASP A 241 -2.22 -41.70 16.75
CA ASP A 241 -3.56 -42.18 16.37
C ASP A 241 -3.52 -43.13 15.14
N GLU A 242 -2.46 -43.05 14.29
CA GLU A 242 -2.23 -43.96 13.16
C GLU A 242 -1.60 -45.33 13.56
N ILE A 243 -1.15 -45.48 14.77
CA ILE A 243 -0.48 -46.72 15.28
C ILE A 243 -1.47 -47.62 16.05
N ILE A 244 -2.70 -47.15 16.25
CA ILE A 244 -3.78 -47.91 16.93
C ILE A 244 -4.78 -48.43 15.86
#